data_f7864335ab34e254ef9c4d55f47338e3
#
_entry.id   f7864335ab34e254ef9c4d55f47338e3
#
_cell.length_a   1.000
_cell.length_b   1.000
_cell.length_c   1.000
_cell.angle_alpha   90.00
_cell.angle_beta   90.00
_cell.angle_gamma   90.00
#
_symmetry.space_group_name_H-M   'P 1'
#
loop_
_entity.id
_entity.type
_entity.pdbx_description
1 polymer ?
#
loop_
_entity_poly.entity_id
_entity_poly.type
_entity_poly.pdbx_seq_one_letter_code
_entity_poly.pdbx_strand_id
1 'polypeptide(L)'
;MVLLLSGISGAGKSSFYKNNHTDKGVYINPDSIRKDVCGNINDQSQNPKVWKIAYDSLRTACEEGVEEIWFDATTLSCSSVRAVLEIASLHKQDVALYVMQDSLNKNLCIERIKNDIDNSVDRANVPIDVVNSQFSRFMVMYENMVENLANWRKEFSNIKIFVVYK
;
A
#
# COMPACT_ATOMS: atom_id res chain seq x y z
N MET A 1 3.26 9.68 11.69
CA MET A 1 3.94 9.40 10.39
C MET A 1 3.16 8.35 9.61
N VAL A 2 2.95 8.56 8.33
CA VAL A 2 2.33 7.56 7.44
C VAL A 2 3.39 6.63 6.86
N LEU A 3 3.22 5.33 7.03
CA LEU A 3 4.07 4.26 6.53
C LEU A 3 3.35 3.60 5.36
N LEU A 4 3.62 4.07 4.15
CA LEU A 4 2.95 3.66 2.92
C LEU A 4 3.68 2.48 2.29
N LEU A 5 3.01 1.34 2.13
CA LEU A 5 3.59 0.17 1.48
C LEU A 5 3.31 0.18 -0.02
N SER A 6 4.33 -0.08 -0.82
CA SER A 6 4.24 -0.18 -2.28
C SER A 6 4.86 -1.49 -2.75
N GLY A 7 4.13 -2.22 -3.57
CA GLY A 7 4.58 -3.48 -4.14
C GLY A 7 3.41 -4.31 -4.68
N ILE A 8 3.71 -5.21 -5.61
CA ILE A 8 2.71 -6.11 -6.19
C ILE A 8 2.18 -7.12 -5.17
N SER A 9 1.10 -7.80 -5.48
CA SER A 9 0.61 -8.92 -4.67
C SER A 9 1.70 -10.00 -4.56
N GLY A 10 1.89 -10.56 -3.35
CA GLY A 10 2.97 -11.53 -3.09
C GLY A 10 4.34 -10.93 -2.75
N ALA A 11 4.54 -9.61 -2.82
CA ALA A 11 5.82 -8.96 -2.52
C ALA A 11 6.15 -8.83 -1.02
N GLY A 12 5.34 -9.39 -0.12
CA GLY A 12 5.65 -9.44 1.31
C GLY A 12 5.24 -8.22 2.13
N LYS A 13 4.41 -7.31 1.62
CA LYS A 13 3.94 -6.10 2.34
C LYS A 13 3.36 -6.41 3.72
N SER A 14 2.37 -7.29 3.79
CA SER A 14 1.70 -7.61 5.06
C SER A 14 2.62 -8.37 6.03
N SER A 15 3.58 -9.14 5.52
CA SER A 15 4.63 -9.76 6.35
C SER A 15 5.58 -8.70 6.90
N PHE A 16 5.94 -7.71 6.06
CA PHE A 16 6.77 -6.58 6.51
C PHE A 16 6.06 -5.78 7.61
N TYR A 17 4.77 -5.48 7.44
CA TYR A 17 3.97 -4.86 8.49
C TYR A 17 4.02 -5.68 9.79
N LYS A 18 3.68 -6.97 9.74
CA LYS A 18 3.62 -7.86 10.91
C LYS A 18 4.92 -7.90 11.71
N ASN A 19 6.06 -7.76 11.03
CA ASN A 19 7.39 -7.83 11.66
C ASN A 19 7.91 -6.47 12.16
N ASN A 20 7.25 -5.35 11.81
CA ASN A 20 7.80 -4.02 12.07
C ASN A 20 6.81 -3.06 12.75
N HIS A 21 5.53 -3.39 12.87
CA HIS A 21 4.55 -2.54 13.51
C HIS A 21 4.73 -2.48 15.04
N THR A 22 4.25 -1.39 15.63
CA THR A 22 4.12 -1.25 17.07
C THR A 22 2.64 -1.37 17.49
N ASP A 23 2.39 -1.71 18.75
CA ASP A 23 1.02 -1.82 19.29
C ASP A 23 0.26 -0.49 19.37
N LYS A 24 0.95 0.62 19.06
CA LYS A 24 0.39 1.98 19.10
C LYS A 24 -0.06 2.50 17.74
N GLY A 25 0.16 1.70 16.69
CA GLY A 25 -0.12 2.09 15.31
C GLY A 25 -1.55 1.76 14.86
N VAL A 26 -1.98 2.42 13.80
CA VAL A 26 -3.21 2.09 13.06
C VAL A 26 -2.83 1.37 11.77
N TYR A 27 -3.51 0.26 11.49
CA TYR A 27 -3.32 -0.53 10.27
C TYR A 27 -4.52 -0.40 9.35
N ILE A 28 -4.29 0.14 8.16
CA ILE A 28 -5.30 0.35 7.13
C ILE A 28 -4.98 -0.56 5.95
N ASN A 29 -5.80 -1.58 5.76
CA ASN A 29 -5.64 -2.54 4.66
C ASN A 29 -6.96 -2.69 3.89
N PRO A 30 -7.01 -2.30 2.59
CA PRO A 30 -8.21 -2.39 1.78
C PRO A 30 -8.77 -3.82 1.64
N ASP A 31 -7.93 -4.85 1.70
CA ASP A 31 -8.40 -6.24 1.61
C ASP A 31 -9.14 -6.66 2.89
N SER A 32 -8.67 -6.24 4.06
CA SER A 32 -9.40 -6.43 5.33
C SER A 32 -10.72 -5.66 5.33
N ILE A 33 -10.71 -4.41 4.90
CA ILE A 33 -11.93 -3.59 4.76
C ILE A 33 -12.93 -4.26 3.80
N ARG A 34 -12.45 -4.83 2.69
CA ARG A 34 -13.30 -5.56 1.72
C ARG A 34 -13.95 -6.78 2.36
N LYS A 35 -13.19 -7.54 3.16
CA LYS A 35 -13.72 -8.68 3.90
C LYS A 35 -14.85 -8.25 4.84
N ASP A 36 -14.68 -7.13 5.56
CA ASP A 36 -15.69 -6.61 6.49
C ASP A 36 -16.94 -6.08 5.76
N VAL A 37 -16.74 -5.37 4.63
CA VAL A 37 -17.85 -4.75 3.86
C VAL A 37 -18.65 -5.77 3.04
N CYS A 38 -17.97 -6.76 2.44
CA CYS A 38 -18.56 -7.71 1.49
C CYS A 38 -18.70 -9.13 2.06
N GLY A 39 -18.14 -9.40 3.25
CA GLY A 39 -18.05 -10.76 3.80
C GLY A 39 -17.06 -11.68 3.06
N ASN A 40 -16.47 -11.21 1.97
CA ASN A 40 -15.53 -11.97 1.14
C ASN A 40 -14.43 -11.06 0.59
N ILE A 41 -13.18 -11.39 0.88
CA ILE A 41 -11.99 -10.65 0.45
C ILE A 41 -11.85 -10.58 -1.09
N ASN A 42 -12.44 -11.52 -1.81
CA ASN A 42 -12.38 -11.59 -3.28
C ASN A 42 -13.52 -10.82 -3.97
N ASP A 43 -14.50 -10.32 -3.24
CA ASP A 43 -15.63 -9.58 -3.80
C ASP A 43 -15.24 -8.14 -4.13
N GLN A 44 -15.12 -7.85 -5.43
CA GLN A 44 -14.74 -6.53 -5.95
C GLN A 44 -15.95 -5.59 -6.18
N SER A 45 -17.18 -6.05 -5.92
CA SER A 45 -18.41 -5.31 -6.24
C SER A 45 -18.51 -3.96 -5.52
N GLN A 46 -17.92 -3.84 -4.33
CA GLN A 46 -17.95 -2.65 -3.48
C GLN A 46 -16.61 -1.88 -3.44
N ASN A 47 -15.74 -2.10 -4.43
CA ASN A 47 -14.41 -1.44 -4.46
C ASN A 47 -14.43 0.08 -4.21
N PRO A 48 -15.32 0.89 -4.82
CA PRO A 48 -15.37 2.32 -4.54
C PRO A 48 -15.62 2.63 -3.05
N LYS A 49 -16.50 1.85 -2.39
CA LYS A 49 -16.79 1.99 -0.97
C LYS A 49 -15.59 1.57 -0.10
N VAL A 50 -14.93 0.48 -0.45
CA VAL A 50 -13.72 -0.01 0.25
C VAL A 50 -12.62 1.06 0.24
N TRP A 51 -12.32 1.63 -0.94
CA TRP A 51 -11.31 2.67 -1.06
C TRP A 51 -11.70 3.97 -0.35
N LYS A 52 -12.99 4.33 -0.40
CA LYS A 52 -13.49 5.48 0.37
C LYS A 52 -13.23 5.28 1.86
N ILE A 53 -13.57 4.11 2.42
CA ILE A 53 -13.33 3.80 3.84
C ILE A 53 -11.82 3.85 4.15
N ALA A 54 -10.96 3.26 3.29
CA ALA A 54 -9.52 3.27 3.51
C ALA A 54 -8.94 4.69 3.57
N TYR A 55 -9.33 5.57 2.65
CA TYR A 55 -8.87 6.96 2.66
C TYR A 55 -9.50 7.80 3.77
N ASP A 56 -10.75 7.55 4.15
CA ASP A 56 -11.39 8.21 5.28
C ASP A 56 -10.70 7.79 6.59
N SER A 57 -10.36 6.51 6.76
CA SER A 57 -9.59 6.01 7.92
C SER A 57 -8.19 6.65 7.99
N LEU A 58 -7.52 6.79 6.84
CA LEU A 58 -6.23 7.48 6.78
C LEU A 58 -6.36 8.95 7.20
N ARG A 59 -7.39 9.64 6.71
CA ARG A 59 -7.65 11.05 7.07
C ARG A 59 -7.89 11.20 8.56
N THR A 60 -8.76 10.37 9.13
CA THR A 60 -9.06 10.38 10.58
C THR A 60 -7.81 10.13 11.41
N ALA A 61 -7.02 9.10 11.08
CA ALA A 61 -5.78 8.81 11.79
C ALA A 61 -4.74 9.95 11.71
N CYS A 62 -4.64 10.62 10.55
CA CYS A 62 -3.78 11.80 10.39
C CYS A 62 -4.30 12.99 11.20
N GLU A 63 -5.61 13.24 11.21
CA GLU A 63 -6.25 14.32 11.96
C GLU A 63 -6.10 14.14 13.48
N GLU A 64 -6.23 12.90 13.96
CA GLU A 64 -6.02 12.53 15.37
C GLU A 64 -4.54 12.55 15.79
N GLY A 65 -3.63 12.74 14.85
CA GLY A 65 -2.18 12.80 15.12
C GLY A 65 -1.58 11.46 15.51
N VAL A 66 -2.15 10.35 15.03
CA VAL A 66 -1.61 9.00 15.29
C VAL A 66 -0.14 8.93 14.87
N GLU A 67 0.71 8.44 15.76
CA GLU A 67 2.16 8.44 15.55
C GLU A 67 2.60 7.50 14.43
N GLU A 68 1.94 6.33 14.31
CA GLU A 68 2.28 5.29 13.35
C GLU A 68 1.04 4.85 12.58
N ILE A 69 0.96 5.19 11.28
CA ILE A 69 -0.18 4.88 10.42
C ILE A 69 0.31 4.02 9.26
N TRP A 70 0.01 2.74 9.28
CA TRP A 70 0.34 1.81 8.20
C TRP A 70 -0.75 1.78 7.14
N PHE A 71 -0.39 2.07 5.91
CA PHE A 71 -1.28 1.97 4.76
C PHE A 71 -0.78 0.85 3.83
N ASP A 72 -1.35 -0.36 4.02
CA ASP A 72 -0.96 -1.59 3.30
C ASP A 72 -1.86 -1.82 2.09
N ALA A 73 -1.52 -1.20 1.00
CA ALA A 73 -2.17 -1.37 -0.29
C ALA A 73 -1.15 -1.66 -1.39
N THR A 74 -1.63 -2.07 -2.58
CA THR A 74 -0.75 -2.30 -3.74
C THR A 74 -0.25 -1.02 -4.40
N THR A 75 -0.14 0.07 -3.74
CA THR A 75 0.25 1.42 -4.21
C THR A 75 1.30 1.39 -5.33
N LEU A 76 0.85 1.34 -6.58
CA LEU A 76 1.69 1.02 -7.76
C LEU A 76 1.77 2.15 -8.79
N SER A 77 1.22 3.32 -8.50
CA SER A 77 1.21 4.45 -9.42
C SER A 77 1.47 5.76 -8.69
N CYS A 78 2.02 6.73 -9.42
CA CYS A 78 2.22 8.08 -8.88
C CYS A 78 0.93 8.70 -8.34
N SER A 79 -0.21 8.43 -8.98
CA SER A 79 -1.52 8.93 -8.54
C SER A 79 -1.95 8.31 -7.20
N SER A 80 -1.72 7.01 -6.98
CA SER A 80 -2.04 6.36 -5.70
C SER A 80 -1.14 6.82 -4.56
N VAL A 81 0.14 7.04 -4.81
CA VAL A 81 1.06 7.66 -3.84
C VAL A 81 0.63 9.08 -3.52
N ARG A 82 0.34 9.88 -4.57
CA ARG A 82 -0.07 11.27 -4.43
C ARG A 82 -1.34 11.42 -3.59
N ALA A 83 -2.34 10.55 -3.75
CA ALA A 83 -3.57 10.58 -2.94
C ALA A 83 -3.27 10.43 -1.43
N VAL A 84 -2.29 9.62 -1.06
CA VAL A 84 -1.84 9.49 0.34
C VAL A 84 -1.06 10.73 0.78
N LEU A 85 -0.17 11.26 -0.07
CA LEU A 85 0.60 12.47 0.22
C LEU A 85 -0.30 13.71 0.41
N GLU A 86 -1.36 13.85 -0.37
CA GLU A 86 -2.36 14.92 -0.22
C GLU A 86 -3.00 14.88 1.17
N ILE A 87 -3.46 13.71 1.62
CA ILE A 87 -4.05 13.55 2.95
C ILE A 87 -3.02 13.84 4.05
N ALA A 88 -1.84 13.25 3.96
CA ALA A 88 -0.77 13.43 4.94
C ALA A 88 -0.33 14.90 5.05
N SER A 89 -0.21 15.59 3.91
CA SER A 89 0.18 17.00 3.82
C SER A 89 -0.83 17.92 4.50
N LEU A 90 -2.13 17.69 4.34
CA LEU A 90 -3.19 18.47 4.99
C LEU A 90 -3.06 18.46 6.53
N HIS A 91 -2.57 17.36 7.09
CA HIS A 91 -2.40 17.14 8.53
C HIS A 91 -0.94 17.22 9.00
N LYS A 92 -0.01 17.66 8.13
CA LYS A 92 1.44 17.80 8.42
C LYS A 92 2.08 16.50 8.91
N GLN A 93 1.61 15.35 8.42
CA GLN A 93 2.19 14.04 8.70
C GLN A 93 3.27 13.70 7.68
N ASP A 94 4.47 13.37 8.15
CA ASP A 94 5.54 12.87 7.28
C ASP A 94 5.18 11.50 6.69
N VAL A 95 5.72 11.17 5.52
CA VAL A 95 5.44 9.93 4.81
C VAL A 95 6.71 9.15 4.52
N ALA A 96 6.73 7.87 4.88
CA ALA A 96 7.74 6.92 4.46
C ALA A 96 7.12 5.92 3.47
N LEU A 97 7.54 5.99 2.20
CA LEU A 97 7.15 5.05 1.15
C LEU A 97 8.13 3.86 1.17
N TYR A 98 7.65 2.71 1.63
CA TYR A 98 8.38 1.45 1.59
C TYR A 98 8.12 0.72 0.28
N VAL A 99 9.16 0.62 -0.55
CA VAL A 99 9.11 -0.06 -1.84
C VAL A 99 9.62 -1.49 -1.68
N MET A 100 8.73 -2.47 -1.81
CA MET A 100 9.07 -3.88 -1.71
C MET A 100 9.84 -4.34 -2.94
N GLN A 101 11.17 -4.55 -2.82
CA GLN A 101 12.05 -4.95 -3.93
C GLN A 101 11.74 -6.35 -4.47
N ASP A 102 11.16 -7.24 -3.66
CA ASP A 102 10.66 -8.53 -4.15
C ASP A 102 9.64 -8.37 -5.30
N SER A 103 9.03 -7.18 -5.43
CA SER A 103 8.17 -6.84 -6.58
C SER A 103 8.92 -6.90 -7.92
N LEU A 104 10.24 -6.78 -7.94
CA LEU A 104 11.08 -6.91 -9.15
C LEU A 104 11.14 -8.36 -9.64
N ASN A 105 10.89 -9.32 -8.77
CA ASN A 105 10.79 -10.74 -9.12
C ASN A 105 9.32 -11.20 -9.14
N LYS A 106 8.64 -10.89 -10.24
CA LYS A 106 7.23 -11.25 -10.43
C LYS A 106 6.95 -12.74 -10.23
N ASN A 107 7.85 -13.62 -10.69
CA ASN A 107 7.66 -15.06 -10.59
C ASN A 107 7.68 -15.53 -9.13
N LEU A 108 8.59 -14.99 -8.32
CA LEU A 108 8.61 -15.22 -6.87
C LEU A 108 7.29 -14.80 -6.21
N CYS A 109 6.76 -13.66 -6.60
CA CYS A 109 5.49 -13.18 -6.05
C CYS A 109 4.31 -14.09 -6.44
N ILE A 110 4.26 -14.59 -7.68
CA ILE A 110 3.24 -15.53 -8.15
C ILE A 110 3.37 -16.87 -7.41
N GLU A 111 4.58 -17.37 -7.22
CA GLU A 111 4.82 -18.61 -6.46
C GLU A 111 4.33 -18.48 -5.01
N ARG A 112 4.64 -17.39 -4.33
CA ARG A 112 4.14 -17.12 -2.97
C ARG A 112 2.61 -17.09 -2.92
N ILE A 113 1.96 -16.44 -3.90
CA ILE A 113 0.49 -16.41 -3.97
C ILE A 113 -0.08 -17.83 -4.08
N LYS A 114 0.47 -18.66 -4.95
CA LYS A 114 0.05 -20.06 -5.11
C LYS A 114 0.24 -20.86 -3.83
N ASN A 115 1.43 -20.77 -3.23
CA ASN A 115 1.74 -21.48 -1.99
C ASN A 115 0.82 -21.06 -0.84
N ASP A 116 0.47 -19.76 -0.72
CA ASP A 116 -0.45 -19.28 0.29
C ASP A 116 -1.86 -19.86 0.08
N ILE A 117 -2.33 -19.93 -1.19
CA ILE A 117 -3.62 -20.52 -1.53
C ILE A 117 -3.65 -22.02 -1.21
N ASP A 118 -2.62 -22.75 -1.61
CA ASP A 118 -2.48 -24.20 -1.38
C ASP A 118 -2.44 -24.54 0.11
N ASN A 119 -1.88 -23.63 0.93
CA ASN A 119 -1.84 -23.75 2.39
C ASN A 119 -3.03 -23.08 3.10
N SER A 120 -4.08 -22.70 2.39
CA SER A 120 -5.31 -22.09 2.94
C SER A 120 -5.04 -20.82 3.77
N VAL A 121 -4.02 -20.05 3.41
CA VAL A 121 -3.75 -18.75 4.04
C VAL A 121 -4.88 -17.78 3.65
N ASP A 122 -5.41 -17.06 4.65
CA ASP A 122 -6.47 -16.06 4.45
C ASP A 122 -5.93 -14.84 3.70
N ARG A 123 -6.07 -14.85 2.40
CA ARG A 123 -5.67 -13.78 1.48
C ARG A 123 -6.56 -13.72 0.24
N ALA A 124 -6.53 -12.59 -0.44
CA ALA A 124 -7.17 -12.46 -1.75
C ALA A 124 -6.50 -13.39 -2.78
N ASN A 125 -7.33 -14.13 -3.52
CA ASN A 125 -6.88 -14.89 -4.69
C ASN A 125 -6.72 -13.93 -5.87
N VAL A 126 -5.48 -13.54 -6.16
CA VAL A 126 -5.15 -12.58 -7.21
C VAL A 126 -4.77 -13.33 -8.49
N PRO A 127 -5.55 -13.21 -9.58
CA PRO A 127 -5.25 -13.85 -10.86
C PRO A 127 -3.90 -13.40 -11.44
N ILE A 128 -3.24 -14.27 -12.20
CA ILE A 128 -1.89 -14.02 -12.76
C ILE A 128 -1.88 -12.80 -13.70
N ASP A 129 -2.93 -12.60 -14.49
CA ASP A 129 -3.06 -11.43 -15.37
C ASP A 129 -3.16 -10.12 -14.58
N VAL A 130 -3.80 -10.14 -13.41
CA VAL A 130 -3.83 -9.01 -12.48
C VAL A 130 -2.43 -8.74 -11.92
N VAL A 131 -1.69 -9.78 -11.54
CA VAL A 131 -0.29 -9.63 -11.07
C VAL A 131 0.60 -9.07 -12.18
N ASN A 132 0.41 -9.51 -13.44
CA ASN A 132 1.12 -8.96 -14.60
C ASN A 132 0.83 -7.46 -14.79
N SER A 133 -0.42 -7.07 -14.69
CA SER A 133 -0.83 -5.65 -14.75
C SER A 133 -0.26 -4.84 -13.60
N GLN A 134 -0.25 -5.39 -12.38
CA GLN A 134 0.37 -4.77 -11.21
C GLN A 134 1.88 -4.57 -11.43
N PHE A 135 2.57 -5.59 -11.95
CA PHE A 135 4.00 -5.53 -12.24
C PHE A 135 4.34 -4.43 -13.24
N SER A 136 3.60 -4.32 -14.35
CA SER A 136 3.83 -3.27 -15.36
C SER A 136 3.69 -1.87 -14.74
N ARG A 137 2.67 -1.64 -13.92
CA ARG A 137 2.47 -0.34 -13.24
C ARG A 137 3.55 -0.06 -12.19
N PHE A 138 3.96 -1.08 -11.45
CA PHE A 138 5.04 -0.98 -10.48
C PHE A 138 6.35 -0.58 -11.15
N MET A 139 6.71 -1.22 -12.27
CA MET A 139 7.94 -0.92 -13.00
C MET A 139 7.99 0.53 -13.49
N VAL A 140 6.90 1.04 -14.07
CA VAL A 140 6.81 2.44 -14.50
C VAL A 140 7.08 3.40 -13.32
N MET A 141 6.48 3.15 -12.17
CA MET A 141 6.70 3.99 -10.99
C MET A 141 8.14 3.83 -10.44
N TYR A 142 8.64 2.60 -10.38
CA TYR A 142 9.96 2.27 -9.83
C TYR A 142 11.09 2.89 -10.64
N GLU A 143 11.06 2.78 -11.97
CA GLU A 143 12.06 3.33 -12.90
C GLU A 143 12.13 4.86 -12.84
N ASN A 144 11.02 5.52 -12.55
CA ASN A 144 10.93 6.97 -12.45
C ASN A 144 10.97 7.49 -10.99
N MET A 145 11.36 6.66 -10.01
CA MET A 145 11.23 6.98 -8.59
C MET A 145 12.00 8.24 -8.18
N VAL A 146 13.19 8.47 -8.73
CA VAL A 146 14.02 9.65 -8.40
C VAL A 146 13.30 10.93 -8.82
N GLU A 147 12.77 10.96 -10.04
CA GLU A 147 12.02 12.11 -10.57
C GLU A 147 10.71 12.31 -9.80
N ASN A 148 9.97 11.22 -9.57
CA ASN A 148 8.74 11.24 -8.80
C ASN A 148 8.96 11.82 -7.39
N LEU A 149 10.00 11.36 -6.69
CA LEU A 149 10.33 11.85 -5.35
C LEU A 149 10.67 13.34 -5.35
N ALA A 150 11.45 13.82 -6.34
CA ALA A 150 11.78 15.23 -6.48
C ALA A 150 10.51 16.08 -6.68
N ASN A 151 9.60 15.63 -7.55
CA ASN A 151 8.33 16.29 -7.81
C ASN A 151 7.42 16.31 -6.58
N TRP A 152 7.28 15.19 -5.87
CA TRP A 152 6.46 15.11 -4.65
C TRP A 152 7.01 16.00 -3.54
N ARG A 153 8.35 16.05 -3.33
CA ARG A 153 8.96 16.93 -2.32
C ARG A 153 8.78 18.41 -2.63
N LYS A 154 8.74 18.77 -3.91
CA LYS A 154 8.43 20.14 -4.34
C LYS A 154 6.96 20.49 -4.12
N GLU A 155 6.05 19.60 -4.47
CA GLU A 155 4.61 19.79 -4.36
C GLU A 155 4.14 19.81 -2.89
N PHE A 156 4.64 18.88 -2.08
CA PHE A 156 4.27 18.70 -0.66
C PHE A 156 5.40 19.16 0.27
N SER A 157 5.85 20.40 0.10
CA SER A 157 7.03 20.95 0.81
C SER A 157 6.85 21.12 2.33
N ASN A 158 5.62 20.98 2.83
CA ASN A 158 5.27 21.09 4.24
C ASN A 158 5.41 19.78 5.04
N ILE A 159 5.75 18.67 4.38
CA ILE A 159 6.03 17.36 5.00
C ILE A 159 7.34 16.77 4.47
N LYS A 160 7.92 15.82 5.21
CA LYS A 160 9.07 15.05 4.76
C LYS A 160 8.60 13.78 4.06
N ILE A 161 9.20 13.49 2.91
CA ILE A 161 8.91 12.28 2.13
C ILE A 161 10.19 11.47 2.02
N PHE A 162 10.13 10.24 2.52
CA PHE A 162 11.22 9.26 2.47
C PHE A 162 10.83 8.12 1.52
N VAL A 163 11.80 7.61 0.78
CA VAL A 163 11.65 6.34 0.02
C VAL A 163 12.64 5.34 0.60
N VAL A 164 12.15 4.19 0.97
CA VAL A 164 12.91 3.10 1.60
C VAL A 164 12.69 1.84 0.81
N TYR A 165 13.76 1.24 0.32
CA TYR A 165 13.72 -0.02 -0.41
C TYR A 165 13.88 -1.20 0.55
N LYS A 166 13.00 -2.22 0.45
CA LYS A 166 12.93 -3.40 1.32
C LYS A 166 12.77 -4.70 0.53
#